data_d84222eb55ee9b489ce1b815c00ac236
#
_entry.id   d84222eb55ee9b489ce1b815c00ac236
#
_cell.length_a   1.000
_cell.length_b   1.000
_cell.length_c   1.000
_cell.angle_alpha   90.00
_cell.angle_beta   90.00
_cell.angle_gamma   90.00
#
_symmetry.space_group_name_H-M   'P 1'
#
loop_
_entity.id
_entity.type
_entity.pdbx_description
1 polymer ?
#
loop_
_entity_poly.entity_id
_entity_poly.type
_entity_poly.pdbx_seq_one_letter_code
_entity_poly.pdbx_strand_id
1 'polypeptide(L)'
;TVQINCYWNRDDRYYFKKGEKHPWKGTNALDGGTLFTQFSHFVDLMYWIFGDITEIKGNFKNHSHKHSIEFEDTGLVSFEFVNGGMGCLNYSTAVWDSNLESSITVLAEKGTVKVGGQYMNEVEVCTVKDYIFIPLPPSNPANDYGYYKGSANNHPYVFDNVVDVLLGGKPIATNALEGLKVVDIIERIYAVRDAQQRT
;
A
#
# COMPACT_ATOMS: atom_id res chain seq x y z
N THR A 1 1.12 16.02 -8.91
CA THR A 1 1.88 15.39 -7.81
C THR A 1 0.98 14.45 -7.06
N VAL A 2 1.50 13.27 -6.69
CA VAL A 2 0.79 12.25 -5.90
C VAL A 2 1.57 11.95 -4.62
N GLN A 3 0.88 11.92 -3.48
CA GLN A 3 1.47 11.51 -2.21
C GLN A 3 0.67 10.34 -1.64
N ILE A 4 1.36 9.27 -1.30
CA ILE A 4 0.79 8.05 -0.70
C ILE A 4 1.41 7.87 0.68
N ASN A 5 0.58 7.80 1.71
CA ASN A 5 1.04 7.56 3.08
C ASN A 5 0.39 6.29 3.63
N CYS A 6 1.22 5.43 4.18
CA CYS A 6 0.82 4.13 4.74
C CYS A 6 1.52 3.94 6.09
N TYR A 7 0.85 4.31 7.17
CA TYR A 7 1.41 4.30 8.52
C TYR A 7 0.65 3.32 9.41
N TRP A 8 1.20 2.12 9.55
CA TRP A 8 0.57 1.02 10.26
C TRP A 8 1.40 0.55 11.45
N ASN A 9 0.75 -0.09 12.40
CA ASN A 9 1.39 -0.82 13.47
C ASN A 9 1.52 -2.30 13.09
N ARG A 10 2.74 -2.82 13.18
CA ARG A 10 3.05 -4.25 13.14
C ARG A 10 4.16 -4.51 14.15
N ASP A 11 3.80 -4.59 15.41
CA ASP A 11 4.75 -4.86 16.50
C ASP A 11 4.91 -6.37 16.77
N ASP A 12 5.47 -6.73 17.91
CA ASP A 12 5.72 -8.11 18.29
C ASP A 12 4.45 -8.96 18.35
N ARG A 13 3.27 -8.35 18.58
CA ARG A 13 1.97 -9.05 18.51
C ARG A 13 1.71 -9.63 17.11
N TYR A 14 2.29 -9.03 16.07
CA TYR A 14 2.18 -9.50 14.69
C TYR A 14 3.25 -10.53 14.33
N TYR A 15 4.50 -10.34 14.77
CA TYR A 15 5.65 -11.17 14.37
C TYR A 15 5.87 -12.38 15.25
N PHE A 16 5.33 -12.39 16.46
CA PHE A 16 5.46 -13.52 17.42
C PHE A 16 4.10 -14.12 17.74
N LYS A 17 4.09 -15.44 17.95
CA LYS A 17 2.94 -16.18 18.42
C LYS A 17 3.34 -16.99 19.65
N LYS A 18 2.70 -16.72 20.80
CA LYS A 18 3.01 -17.38 22.08
C LYS A 18 4.50 -17.24 22.49
N GLY A 19 5.13 -16.12 22.16
CA GLY A 19 6.53 -15.85 22.47
C GLY A 19 7.54 -16.42 21.47
N GLU A 20 7.10 -17.19 20.48
CA GLU A 20 7.95 -17.73 19.42
C GLU A 20 7.80 -16.89 18.15
N LYS A 21 8.93 -16.62 17.45
CA LYS A 21 8.91 -15.90 16.18
C LYS A 21 8.13 -16.70 15.14
N HIS A 22 7.27 -16.04 14.40
CA HIS A 22 6.51 -16.68 13.33
C HIS A 22 7.47 -17.19 12.23
N PRO A 23 7.28 -18.42 11.72
CA PRO A 23 8.29 -19.08 10.88
C PRO A 23 8.58 -18.38 9.53
N TRP A 24 7.69 -17.52 9.04
CA TRP A 24 7.88 -16.84 7.76
C TRP A 24 7.83 -15.31 7.89
N LYS A 25 7.03 -14.76 8.82
CA LYS A 25 6.89 -13.31 8.97
C LYS A 25 8.20 -12.64 9.36
N GLY A 26 8.53 -11.58 8.68
CA GLY A 26 9.73 -10.80 8.91
C GLY A 26 11.02 -11.42 8.35
N THR A 27 10.95 -12.50 7.56
CA THR A 27 12.12 -13.10 6.90
C THR A 27 12.24 -12.59 5.45
N ASN A 28 13.46 -12.28 4.99
CA ASN A 28 13.68 -11.90 3.59
C ASN A 28 13.23 -12.99 2.61
N ALA A 29 13.46 -14.24 2.96
CA ALA A 29 13.22 -15.37 2.06
C ALA A 29 11.73 -15.67 1.81
N LEU A 30 10.86 -15.44 2.79
CA LEU A 30 9.46 -15.87 2.71
C LEU A 30 8.45 -14.71 2.82
N ASP A 31 8.82 -13.63 3.51
CA ASP A 31 8.02 -12.41 3.63
C ASP A 31 8.38 -11.40 2.52
N GLY A 32 9.65 -11.35 2.12
CA GLY A 32 10.17 -10.55 1.00
C GLY A 32 10.37 -9.07 1.31
N GLY A 33 9.73 -8.53 2.33
CA GLY A 33 9.83 -7.12 2.73
C GLY A 33 8.48 -6.44 2.97
N THR A 34 8.53 -5.30 3.59
CA THR A 34 7.35 -4.54 4.03
C THR A 34 6.40 -4.18 2.89
N LEU A 35 6.93 -3.81 1.72
CA LEU A 35 6.08 -3.47 0.57
C LEU A 35 5.32 -4.69 0.03
N PHE A 36 5.91 -5.87 -0.01
CA PHE A 36 5.24 -7.07 -0.52
C PHE A 36 4.07 -7.49 0.37
N THR A 37 4.26 -7.51 1.67
CA THR A 37 3.28 -8.12 2.58
C THR A 37 2.30 -7.14 3.22
N GLN A 38 2.71 -5.88 3.38
CA GLN A 38 1.85 -4.89 4.04
C GLN A 38 1.27 -3.86 3.06
N PHE A 39 2.03 -3.43 2.05
CA PHE A 39 1.66 -2.24 1.28
C PHE A 39 1.58 -2.46 -0.23
N SER A 40 1.65 -3.70 -0.73
CA SER A 40 1.54 -4.01 -2.17
C SER A 40 0.26 -3.47 -2.80
N HIS A 41 -0.85 -3.49 -2.08
CA HIS A 41 -2.13 -2.95 -2.56
C HIS A 41 -2.14 -1.43 -2.76
N PHE A 42 -1.26 -0.67 -2.07
CA PHE A 42 -1.10 0.76 -2.37
C PHE A 42 -0.25 0.98 -3.62
N VAL A 43 0.71 0.11 -3.88
CA VAL A 43 1.47 0.11 -5.13
C VAL A 43 0.56 -0.28 -6.30
N ASP A 44 -0.35 -1.23 -6.09
CA ASP A 44 -1.36 -1.63 -7.06
C ASP A 44 -2.31 -0.47 -7.40
N LEU A 45 -2.89 0.19 -6.40
CA LEU A 45 -3.71 1.38 -6.60
C LEU A 45 -2.96 2.50 -7.32
N MET A 46 -1.70 2.74 -6.96
CA MET A 46 -0.85 3.73 -7.62
C MET A 46 -0.68 3.39 -9.11
N TYR A 47 -0.31 2.16 -9.42
CA TYR A 47 -0.16 1.70 -10.81
C TYR A 47 -1.46 1.77 -11.59
N TRP A 48 -2.56 1.29 -11.01
CA TRP A 48 -3.87 1.29 -11.64
C TRP A 48 -4.37 2.70 -11.98
N ILE A 49 -4.15 3.68 -11.11
CA ILE A 49 -4.67 5.06 -11.29
C ILE A 49 -3.72 5.90 -12.16
N PHE A 50 -2.39 5.79 -11.97
CA PHE A 50 -1.41 6.73 -12.52
C PHE A 50 -0.44 6.08 -13.51
N GLY A 51 -0.38 4.75 -13.57
CA GLY A 51 0.55 4.02 -14.44
C GLY A 51 1.91 3.75 -13.78
N ASP A 52 2.87 3.38 -14.63
CA ASP A 52 4.21 2.97 -14.22
C ASP A 52 5.08 4.14 -13.76
N ILE A 53 6.11 3.85 -12.98
CA ILE A 53 7.02 4.83 -12.38
C ILE A 53 8.45 4.66 -12.87
N THR A 54 9.22 5.74 -12.79
CA THR A 54 10.65 5.81 -13.12
C THR A 54 11.37 6.75 -12.15
N GLU A 55 12.68 6.98 -12.32
CA GLU A 55 13.49 7.90 -11.49
C GLU A 55 13.34 7.65 -9.98
N ILE A 56 13.31 6.38 -9.59
CA ILE A 56 13.06 5.97 -8.22
C ILE A 56 14.24 6.32 -7.32
N LYS A 57 13.97 7.01 -6.21
CA LYS A 57 14.91 7.34 -5.14
C LYS A 57 14.24 7.07 -3.80
N GLY A 58 15.00 6.66 -2.79
CA GLY A 58 14.40 6.39 -1.49
C GLY A 58 15.39 6.30 -0.35
N ASN A 59 14.87 6.31 0.87
CA ASN A 59 15.60 6.05 2.10
C ASN A 59 14.84 4.98 2.88
N PHE A 60 15.56 3.97 3.35
CA PHE A 60 14.98 2.80 4.00
C PHE A 60 15.69 2.54 5.33
N LYS A 61 14.94 2.31 6.38
CA LYS A 61 15.48 2.03 7.72
C LYS A 61 14.62 1.01 8.45
N ASN A 62 15.29 0.26 9.32
CA ASN A 62 14.64 -0.50 10.38
C ASN A 62 14.91 0.23 11.71
N HIS A 63 13.92 0.93 12.20
CA HIS A 63 14.01 1.71 13.44
C HIS A 63 13.65 0.88 14.67
N SER A 64 12.54 0.16 14.60
CA SER A 64 11.87 -0.42 15.77
C SER A 64 11.85 -1.95 15.79
N HIS A 65 12.12 -2.61 14.66
CA HIS A 65 11.90 -4.05 14.49
C HIS A 65 13.18 -4.86 14.25
N LYS A 66 14.36 -4.38 14.70
CA LYS A 66 15.65 -5.04 14.47
C LYS A 66 15.74 -6.48 14.99
N HIS A 67 14.90 -6.84 15.96
CA HIS A 67 14.87 -8.18 16.54
C HIS A 67 13.81 -9.09 15.89
N SER A 68 12.85 -8.51 15.17
CA SER A 68 11.69 -9.23 14.62
C SER A 68 11.71 -9.37 13.10
N ILE A 69 12.31 -8.43 12.35
CA ILE A 69 12.37 -8.48 10.89
C ILE A 69 13.78 -8.28 10.33
N GLU A 70 14.01 -8.83 9.14
CA GLU A 70 15.31 -8.82 8.44
C GLU A 70 15.43 -7.68 7.41
N PHE A 71 14.39 -6.87 7.24
CA PHE A 71 14.27 -5.80 6.27
C PHE A 71 13.87 -4.47 6.93
N GLU A 72 13.54 -3.48 6.14
CA GLU A 72 13.09 -2.17 6.63
C GLU A 72 11.69 -2.24 7.25
N ASP A 73 11.45 -1.40 8.26
CA ASP A 73 10.11 -1.11 8.77
C ASP A 73 9.57 0.23 8.26
N THR A 74 10.43 1.04 7.66
CA THR A 74 10.11 2.40 7.21
C THR A 74 10.82 2.70 5.91
N GLY A 75 10.09 3.27 4.94
CA GLY A 75 10.62 3.75 3.67
C GLY A 75 10.01 5.09 3.25
N LEU A 76 10.85 5.95 2.71
CA LEU A 76 10.49 7.20 2.06
C LEU A 76 10.97 7.12 0.61
N VAL A 77 10.05 6.97 -0.32
CA VAL A 77 10.35 6.74 -1.74
C VAL A 77 9.78 7.88 -2.58
N SER A 78 10.57 8.46 -3.46
CA SER A 78 10.13 9.41 -4.47
C SER A 78 10.36 8.85 -5.87
N PHE A 79 9.51 9.25 -6.82
CA PHE A 79 9.56 8.76 -8.20
C PHE A 79 8.89 9.74 -9.16
N GLU A 80 9.09 9.52 -10.45
CA GLU A 80 8.34 10.15 -11.52
C GLU A 80 7.39 9.13 -12.16
N PHE A 81 6.22 9.59 -12.64
CA PHE A 81 5.34 8.75 -13.45
C PHE A 81 5.76 8.79 -14.91
N VAL A 82 5.75 7.65 -15.57
CA VAL A 82 6.07 7.55 -17.00
C VAL A 82 5.15 8.45 -17.85
N ASN A 83 3.90 8.61 -17.42
CA ASN A 83 2.92 9.49 -18.08
C ASN A 83 3.01 10.97 -17.67
N GLY A 84 4.03 11.33 -16.89
CA GLY A 84 4.28 12.69 -16.41
C GLY A 84 3.75 12.92 -14.98
N GLY A 85 4.42 13.83 -14.30
CA GLY A 85 4.19 14.12 -12.89
C GLY A 85 5.14 13.36 -11.97
N MET A 86 5.08 13.65 -10.68
CA MET A 86 5.93 13.04 -9.67
C MET A 86 5.10 12.57 -8.47
N GLY A 87 5.65 11.62 -7.72
CA GLY A 87 5.01 11.12 -6.53
C GLY A 87 5.97 10.72 -5.42
N CYS A 88 5.40 10.44 -4.28
CA CYS A 88 6.10 9.78 -3.19
C CYS A 88 5.21 8.73 -2.52
N LEU A 89 5.87 7.67 -2.05
CA LEU A 89 5.30 6.63 -1.21
C LEU A 89 6.04 6.64 0.13
N ASN A 90 5.35 7.06 1.16
CA ASN A 90 5.85 7.07 2.53
C ASN A 90 5.17 5.94 3.29
N TYR A 91 5.97 5.02 3.84
CA TYR A 91 5.39 3.89 4.56
C TYR A 91 6.18 3.56 5.83
N SER A 92 5.46 3.07 6.81
CA SER A 92 6.05 2.55 8.04
C SER A 92 5.13 1.54 8.70
N THR A 93 5.69 0.47 9.23
CA THR A 93 5.03 -0.47 10.14
C THR A 93 5.35 -0.19 11.61
N ALA A 94 6.13 0.85 11.89
CA ALA A 94 6.61 1.22 13.22
C ALA A 94 5.72 2.23 13.96
N VAL A 95 4.47 2.39 13.56
CA VAL A 95 3.51 3.24 14.26
C VAL A 95 3.20 2.62 15.63
N TRP A 96 3.13 3.47 16.66
CA TRP A 96 2.88 3.03 18.02
C TRP A 96 1.45 2.52 18.20
N ASP A 97 1.29 1.36 18.80
CA ASP A 97 0.06 0.70 19.27
C ASP A 97 -0.99 0.36 18.21
N SER A 98 -1.35 1.26 17.31
CA SER A 98 -2.41 1.05 16.31
C SER A 98 -2.10 1.70 14.97
N ASN A 99 -2.79 1.29 13.90
CA ASN A 99 -2.67 1.92 12.59
C ASN A 99 -3.12 3.39 12.64
N LEU A 100 -2.35 4.26 12.01
CA LEU A 100 -2.59 5.70 12.03
C LEU A 100 -3.34 6.15 10.77
N GLU A 101 -2.77 5.90 9.59
CA GLU A 101 -3.24 6.51 8.34
C GLU A 101 -2.97 5.59 7.15
N SER A 102 -3.90 5.65 6.22
CA SER A 102 -3.71 5.19 4.84
C SER A 102 -4.32 6.24 3.92
N SER A 103 -3.51 6.93 3.11
CA SER A 103 -4.04 8.01 2.28
C SER A 103 -3.36 8.14 0.92
N ILE A 104 -4.12 8.67 -0.04
CA ILE A 104 -3.61 9.15 -1.33
C ILE A 104 -4.09 10.59 -1.50
N THR A 105 -3.14 11.51 -1.71
CA THR A 105 -3.40 12.91 -2.04
C THR A 105 -2.94 13.18 -3.46
N VAL A 106 -3.83 13.72 -4.27
CA VAL A 106 -3.56 14.09 -5.66
C VAL A 106 -3.66 15.61 -5.82
N LEU A 107 -2.58 16.23 -6.26
CA LEU A 107 -2.55 17.64 -6.65
C LEU A 107 -2.41 17.69 -8.18
N ALA A 108 -3.49 18.01 -8.85
CA ALA A 108 -3.58 18.07 -10.31
C ALA A 108 -3.87 19.49 -10.81
N GLU A 109 -3.73 19.70 -12.11
CA GLU A 109 -3.94 21.02 -12.75
C GLU A 109 -5.34 21.60 -12.48
N LYS A 110 -6.35 20.73 -12.44
CA LYS A 110 -7.77 21.14 -12.32
C LYS A 110 -8.44 20.62 -11.06
N GLY A 111 -7.65 20.13 -10.09
CA GLY A 111 -8.28 19.63 -8.88
C GLY A 111 -7.30 19.12 -7.83
N THR A 112 -7.82 19.05 -6.63
CA THR A 112 -7.17 18.43 -5.47
C THR A 112 -8.11 17.39 -4.89
N VAL A 113 -7.61 16.17 -4.72
CA VAL A 113 -8.37 15.08 -4.12
C VAL A 113 -7.52 14.44 -3.03
N LYS A 114 -8.09 14.21 -1.86
CA LYS A 114 -7.50 13.38 -0.81
C LYS A 114 -8.49 12.31 -0.38
N VAL A 115 -8.08 11.08 -0.54
CA VAL A 115 -8.73 9.92 0.10
C VAL A 115 -7.86 9.49 1.24
N GLY A 116 -8.43 9.35 2.43
CA GLY A 116 -7.67 9.11 3.65
C GLY A 116 -8.46 8.33 4.69
N GLY A 117 -8.31 8.74 5.94
CA GLY A 117 -8.73 7.97 7.09
C GLY A 117 -7.72 6.86 7.45
N GLN A 118 -8.09 6.02 8.39
CA GLN A 118 -7.21 4.94 8.83
C GLN A 118 -7.00 3.86 7.74
N TYR A 119 -7.98 3.69 6.83
CA TYR A 119 -8.01 2.58 5.86
C TYR A 119 -8.42 3.04 4.45
N MET A 120 -8.17 4.27 4.06
CA MET A 120 -8.63 4.87 2.80
C MET A 120 -10.17 4.78 2.63
N ASN A 121 -10.88 4.98 3.70
CA ASN A 121 -12.34 4.85 3.75
C ASN A 121 -13.08 6.20 3.73
N GLU A 122 -12.35 7.31 3.62
CA GLU A 122 -12.90 8.65 3.68
C GLU A 122 -12.37 9.51 2.52
N VAL A 123 -13.26 10.21 1.83
CA VAL A 123 -12.87 11.30 0.92
C VAL A 123 -12.79 12.58 1.74
N GLU A 124 -11.58 12.94 2.16
CA GLU A 124 -11.34 14.11 3.03
C GLU A 124 -11.41 15.42 2.26
N VAL A 125 -10.92 15.42 1.00
CA VAL A 125 -10.93 16.58 0.11
C VAL A 125 -11.31 16.12 -1.30
N CYS A 126 -12.24 16.83 -1.92
CA CYS A 126 -12.53 16.70 -3.34
C CYS A 126 -12.93 18.05 -3.89
N THR A 127 -11.96 18.79 -4.42
CA THR A 127 -12.15 20.07 -5.09
C THR A 127 -11.64 19.96 -6.52
N VAL A 128 -12.55 19.77 -7.46
CA VAL A 128 -12.23 19.57 -8.87
C VAL A 128 -13.03 20.55 -9.72
N LYS A 129 -12.37 21.20 -10.67
CA LYS A 129 -13.00 22.17 -11.56
C LYS A 129 -14.17 21.54 -12.31
N ASP A 130 -15.30 22.20 -12.32
CA ASP A 130 -16.53 21.80 -13.04
C ASP A 130 -17.09 20.43 -12.58
N TYR A 131 -16.74 19.98 -11.35
CA TYR A 131 -17.23 18.75 -10.76
C TYR A 131 -17.79 18.99 -9.35
N ILE A 132 -18.97 18.46 -9.10
CA ILE A 132 -19.60 18.46 -7.78
C ILE A 132 -19.46 17.08 -7.18
N PHE A 133 -18.69 16.97 -6.09
CA PHE A 133 -18.55 15.72 -5.38
C PHE A 133 -19.86 15.31 -4.69
N ILE A 134 -20.33 14.11 -5.00
CA ILE A 134 -21.46 13.49 -4.32
C ILE A 134 -20.89 12.52 -3.28
N PRO A 135 -21.21 12.68 -1.99
CA PRO A 135 -20.74 11.78 -0.95
C PRO A 135 -20.99 10.31 -1.28
N LEU A 136 -19.99 9.49 -1.14
CA LEU A 136 -20.07 8.05 -1.36
C LEU A 136 -20.80 7.38 -0.18
N PRO A 137 -21.48 6.24 -0.40
CA PRO A 137 -22.00 5.45 0.69
C PRO A 137 -20.88 4.99 1.62
N PRO A 138 -21.16 4.73 2.91
CA PRO A 138 -20.15 4.21 3.83
C PRO A 138 -19.46 2.95 3.27
N SER A 139 -18.16 2.88 3.43
CA SER A 139 -17.39 1.68 3.07
C SER A 139 -17.67 0.53 4.04
N ASN A 140 -17.31 -0.69 3.65
CA ASN A 140 -17.30 -1.82 4.56
C ASN A 140 -16.36 -1.55 5.74
N PRO A 141 -16.69 -2.06 6.94
CA PRO A 141 -15.80 -1.92 8.09
C PRO A 141 -14.46 -2.61 7.84
N ALA A 142 -13.44 -2.15 8.53
CA ALA A 142 -12.13 -2.79 8.52
C ALA A 142 -12.21 -4.23 9.07
N ASN A 143 -11.37 -5.13 8.53
CA ASN A 143 -11.18 -6.44 9.11
C ASN A 143 -10.61 -6.32 10.53
N ASP A 144 -11.25 -6.96 11.50
CA ASP A 144 -10.83 -6.93 12.89
C ASP A 144 -10.10 -8.24 13.25
N TYR A 145 -8.81 -8.11 13.58
CA TYR A 145 -7.94 -9.21 14.00
C TYR A 145 -7.66 -9.19 15.52
N GLY A 146 -8.44 -8.42 16.27
CA GLY A 146 -8.32 -8.25 17.72
C GLY A 146 -7.32 -7.16 18.10
N TYR A 147 -6.03 -7.46 18.03
CA TYR A 147 -4.95 -6.52 18.40
C TYR A 147 -4.59 -5.51 17.30
N TYR A 148 -4.99 -5.73 16.06
CA TYR A 148 -4.90 -4.76 14.98
C TYR A 148 -6.10 -4.86 14.04
N LYS A 149 -6.36 -3.79 13.32
CA LYS A 149 -7.34 -3.76 12.23
C LYS A 149 -6.62 -3.76 10.88
N GLY A 150 -7.17 -4.51 9.95
CA GLY A 150 -6.70 -4.55 8.56
C GLY A 150 -7.36 -3.49 7.70
N SER A 151 -7.31 -3.68 6.39
CA SER A 151 -8.04 -2.88 5.41
C SER A 151 -9.56 -3.18 5.44
N ALA A 152 -10.35 -2.42 4.68
CA ALA A 152 -11.79 -2.66 4.53
C ALA A 152 -12.08 -4.09 4.03
N ASN A 153 -13.14 -4.70 4.55
CA ASN A 153 -13.54 -6.06 4.21
C ASN A 153 -14.24 -6.12 2.85
N ASN A 154 -13.44 -6.08 1.77
CA ASN A 154 -13.90 -6.09 0.38
C ASN A 154 -13.69 -7.43 -0.34
N HIS A 155 -13.20 -8.46 0.33
CA HIS A 155 -12.99 -9.79 -0.27
C HIS A 155 -14.23 -10.38 -0.96
N PRO A 156 -15.49 -10.20 -0.46
CA PRO A 156 -16.68 -10.68 -1.16
C PRO A 156 -16.77 -10.19 -2.60
N TYR A 157 -16.45 -8.93 -2.87
CA TYR A 157 -16.50 -8.37 -4.23
C TYR A 157 -15.49 -9.01 -5.19
N VAL A 158 -14.34 -9.46 -4.67
CA VAL A 158 -13.35 -10.19 -5.46
C VAL A 158 -13.90 -11.56 -5.86
N PHE A 159 -14.49 -12.29 -4.91
CA PHE A 159 -15.12 -13.58 -5.19
C PHE A 159 -16.30 -13.45 -6.14
N ASP A 160 -17.16 -12.44 -5.97
CA ASP A 160 -18.28 -12.16 -6.87
C ASP A 160 -17.79 -11.92 -8.29
N ASN A 161 -16.71 -11.11 -8.46
CA ASN A 161 -16.12 -10.88 -9.77
C ASN A 161 -15.57 -12.18 -10.39
N VAL A 162 -14.87 -13.01 -9.62
CA VAL A 162 -14.37 -14.31 -10.11
C VAL A 162 -15.54 -15.18 -10.60
N VAL A 163 -16.61 -15.27 -9.84
CA VAL A 163 -17.81 -16.04 -10.25
C VAL A 163 -18.42 -15.47 -11.52
N ASP A 164 -18.61 -14.15 -11.59
CA ASP A 164 -19.13 -13.46 -12.78
C ASP A 164 -18.28 -13.71 -14.03
N VAL A 165 -16.94 -13.71 -13.89
CA VAL A 165 -16.03 -14.03 -14.99
C VAL A 165 -16.17 -15.47 -15.45
N LEU A 166 -16.23 -16.42 -14.53
CA LEU A 166 -16.39 -17.85 -14.85
C LEU A 166 -17.73 -18.15 -15.52
N LEU A 167 -18.77 -17.40 -15.20
CA LEU A 167 -20.07 -17.50 -15.84
C LEU A 167 -20.17 -16.69 -17.16
N GLY A 168 -19.09 -16.00 -17.57
CA GLY A 168 -19.01 -15.24 -18.82
C GLY A 168 -19.75 -13.90 -18.79
N GLY A 169 -20.12 -13.41 -17.59
CA GLY A 169 -20.93 -12.18 -17.43
C GLY A 169 -20.12 -10.88 -17.37
N LYS A 170 -18.85 -10.94 -16.95
CA LYS A 170 -18.01 -9.75 -16.75
C LYS A 170 -16.52 -10.03 -17.06
N PRO A 171 -15.72 -9.00 -17.36
CA PRO A 171 -14.28 -9.14 -17.39
C PRO A 171 -13.70 -9.29 -15.97
N ILE A 172 -12.49 -9.86 -15.89
CA ILE A 172 -11.72 -9.90 -14.62
C ILE A 172 -11.34 -8.47 -14.21
N ALA A 173 -11.57 -8.13 -12.95
CA ALA A 173 -11.29 -6.78 -12.41
C ALA A 173 -9.79 -6.52 -12.24
N THR A 174 -9.03 -7.55 -11.84
CA THR A 174 -7.56 -7.46 -11.69
C THR A 174 -6.94 -8.73 -12.29
N ASN A 175 -6.09 -8.58 -13.30
CA ASN A 175 -5.48 -9.70 -14.00
C ASN A 175 -4.02 -9.94 -13.55
N ALA A 176 -3.47 -11.10 -13.96
CA ALA A 176 -2.11 -11.48 -13.56
C ALA A 176 -1.01 -10.54 -14.10
N LEU A 177 -1.23 -9.84 -15.22
CA LEU A 177 -0.26 -8.89 -15.77
C LEU A 177 -0.20 -7.61 -14.92
N GLU A 178 -1.32 -7.16 -14.39
CA GLU A 178 -1.37 -6.05 -13.42
C GLU A 178 -0.64 -6.42 -12.14
N GLY A 179 -0.87 -7.62 -11.61
CA GLY A 179 -0.13 -8.15 -10.46
C GLY A 179 1.38 -8.26 -10.72
N LEU A 180 1.79 -8.69 -11.91
CA LEU A 180 3.20 -8.72 -12.32
C LEU A 180 3.83 -7.31 -12.30
N LYS A 181 3.09 -6.29 -12.74
CA LYS A 181 3.56 -4.90 -12.70
C LYS A 181 3.75 -4.37 -11.28
N VAL A 182 2.88 -4.75 -10.37
CA VAL A 182 3.04 -4.39 -8.93
C VAL A 182 4.33 -5.00 -8.37
N VAL A 183 4.59 -6.28 -8.64
CA VAL A 183 5.83 -6.95 -8.24
C VAL A 183 7.05 -6.26 -8.83
N ASP A 184 7.05 -5.98 -10.15
CA ASP A 184 8.13 -5.28 -10.84
C ASP A 184 8.43 -3.91 -10.22
N ILE A 185 7.41 -3.12 -9.89
CA ILE A 185 7.58 -1.82 -9.24
C ILE A 185 8.22 -1.99 -7.85
N ILE A 186 7.75 -2.93 -7.04
CA ILE A 186 8.30 -3.20 -5.71
C ILE A 186 9.76 -3.65 -5.81
N GLU A 187 10.09 -4.53 -6.74
CA GLU A 187 11.46 -4.98 -6.95
C GLU A 187 12.40 -3.83 -7.38
N ARG A 188 11.93 -2.93 -8.24
CA ARG A 188 12.70 -1.73 -8.62
C ARG A 188 12.92 -0.78 -7.44
N ILE A 189 11.94 -0.61 -6.56
CA ILE A 189 12.10 0.14 -5.30
C ILE A 189 13.14 -0.54 -4.41
N TYR A 190 13.07 -1.85 -4.27
CA TYR A 190 14.01 -2.61 -3.45
C TYR A 190 15.42 -2.68 -4.04
N ALA A 191 15.56 -2.63 -5.35
CA ALA A 191 16.88 -2.47 -5.98
C ALA A 191 17.59 -1.18 -5.55
N VAL A 192 16.84 -0.08 -5.35
CA VAL A 192 17.39 1.17 -4.78
C VAL A 192 17.79 0.99 -3.33
N ARG A 193 16.99 0.30 -2.51
CA ARG A 193 17.31 -0.04 -1.12
C ARG A 193 18.60 -0.85 -1.03
N ASP A 194 18.70 -1.90 -1.81
CA ASP A 194 19.81 -2.86 -1.76
C ASP A 194 21.13 -2.25 -2.26
N ALA A 195 21.05 -1.32 -3.21
CA ALA A 195 22.23 -0.55 -3.66
C ALA A 195 22.80 0.33 -2.56
N GLN A 196 21.95 0.93 -1.70
CA GLN A 196 22.39 1.76 -0.58
C GLN A 196 23.05 0.96 0.56
N GLN A 197 22.71 -0.32 0.72
CA GLN A 197 23.30 -1.17 1.77
C GLN A 197 24.70 -1.68 1.41
N ARG A 198 25.10 -1.56 0.13
CA ARG A 198 26.42 -1.99 -0.38
C ARG A 198 27.45 -0.86 -0.38
N THR A 199 27.05 0.36 -0.12
CA THR A 199 27.90 1.55 0.00
C THR A 199 28.14 1.92 1.45
#